data_5226cf2e513f0b5625f2a80337a80ff7
#
_entry.id   5226cf2e513f0b5625f2a80337a80ff7
#
_cell.length_a   1.000
_cell.length_b   1.000
_cell.length_c   1.000
_cell.angle_alpha   90.00
_cell.angle_beta   90.00
_cell.angle_gamma   90.00
#
_symmetry.space_group_name_H-M   'P 1'
#
loop_
_entity.id
_entity.type
_entity.pdbx_description
1 polymer ?
#
loop_
_entity_poly.entity_id
_entity_poly.type
_entity_poly.pdbx_seq_one_letter_code
_entity_poly.pdbx_strand_id
1 'polypeptide(L)'
;MKNTALNLQDIFLNNARKERIPVTIYLMNGVQVKGMVKGFDSYIIMLEGDNKQQNMIYKHAVSTILPSRHINLQNNNTQQGNNNYNNR
;
A
#
# COMPACT_ATOMS: atom_id res chain seq x y z
N MET A 1 11.08 7.95 -18.22
CA MET A 1 10.74 7.80 -17.88
C MET A 1 10.46 7.55 -17.26
N LYS A 2 10.61 7.83 -17.16
CA LYS A 2 10.38 7.63 -16.63
C LYS A 2 9.69 7.36 -15.92
N ASN A 3 9.72 7.42 -15.73
CA ASN A 3 9.07 7.22 -15.16
C ASN A 3 8.59 6.95 -14.44
N THR A 4 8.76 7.18 -14.29
CA THR A 4 8.36 7.04 -13.63
C THR A 4 7.58 6.70 -12.98
N ALA A 5 8.30 6.72 -12.89
CA ALA A 5 6.90 6.63 -12.69
C ALA A 5 6.40 5.98 -11.45
N LEU A 6 5.27 6.42 -11.04
CA LEU A 6 4.59 5.83 -9.91
C LEU A 6 3.86 4.59 -10.36
N ASN A 7 4.02 3.48 -9.65
CA ASN A 7 3.21 2.32 -9.94
C ASN A 7 2.09 2.22 -8.91
N LEU A 8 1.08 1.42 -9.23
CA LEU A 8 -0.10 1.32 -8.37
C LEU A 8 0.22 0.77 -7.00
N GLN A 9 1.17 -0.15 -6.91
CA GLN A 9 1.52 -0.70 -5.63
C GLN A 9 2.07 0.38 -4.70
N ASP A 10 2.92 1.25 -5.23
CA ASP A 10 3.51 2.30 -4.42
C ASP A 10 2.47 3.35 -4.02
N ILE A 11 1.55 3.68 -4.93
CA ILE A 11 0.46 4.58 -4.59
C ILE A 11 -0.39 3.99 -3.47
N PHE A 12 -0.73 2.72 -3.59
CA PHE A 12 -1.51 2.01 -2.59
C PHE A 12 -0.80 2.03 -1.23
N LEU A 13 0.48 1.66 -1.23
CA LEU A 13 1.24 1.59 0.02
C LEU A 13 1.39 2.96 0.66
N ASN A 14 1.61 3.98 -0.16
CA ASN A 14 1.77 5.32 0.39
C ASN A 14 0.46 5.81 1.02
N ASN A 15 -0.65 5.55 0.37
CA ASN A 15 -1.94 5.97 0.92
C ASN A 15 -2.31 5.17 2.16
N ALA A 16 -2.01 3.87 2.18
CA ALA A 16 -2.23 3.07 3.38
C ALA A 16 -1.43 3.63 4.55
N ARG A 17 -0.18 4.02 4.29
CA ARG A 17 0.66 4.58 5.32
C ARG A 17 0.13 5.92 5.81
N LYS A 18 -0.20 6.80 4.88
CA LYS A 18 -0.65 8.15 5.24
C LYS A 18 -1.95 8.13 6.02
N GLU A 19 -2.86 7.25 5.63
CA GLU A 19 -4.18 7.21 6.24
C GLU A 19 -4.26 6.20 7.37
N ARG A 20 -3.15 5.55 7.68
CA ARG A 20 -3.06 4.59 8.78
C ARG A 20 -4.10 3.49 8.64
N ILE A 21 -4.17 2.92 7.47
CA ILE A 21 -5.10 1.84 7.19
C ILE A 21 -4.34 0.52 7.33
N PRO A 22 -4.73 -0.33 8.28
CA PRO A 22 -4.08 -1.63 8.41
C PRO A 22 -4.26 -2.45 7.15
N VAL A 23 -3.26 -3.24 6.84
CA VAL A 23 -3.33 -4.11 5.67
C VAL A 23 -2.98 -5.53 6.07
N THR A 24 -3.44 -6.47 5.27
CA THR A 24 -3.02 -7.87 5.37
C THR A 24 -2.26 -8.19 4.11
N ILE A 25 -1.02 -8.61 4.26
CA ILE A 25 -0.20 -8.99 3.12
C ILE A 25 -0.15 -10.50 3.05
N TYR A 26 -0.53 -11.03 1.89
CA TYR A 26 -0.45 -12.47 1.62
C TYR A 26 0.82 -12.72 0.84
N LEU A 27 1.62 -13.62 1.35
CA LEU A 27 2.87 -13.98 0.68
C LEU A 27 2.62 -15.13 -0.29
N MET A 28 3.56 -15.31 -1.20
CA MET A 28 3.44 -16.35 -2.21
C MET A 28 3.34 -17.75 -1.61
N ASN A 29 3.86 -17.93 -0.41
CA ASN A 29 3.77 -19.23 0.26
C ASN A 29 2.51 -19.39 1.10
N GLY A 30 1.59 -18.41 1.02
CA GLY A 30 0.34 -18.50 1.76
C GLY A 30 0.34 -17.89 3.15
N VAL A 31 1.47 -17.45 3.62
CA VAL A 31 1.55 -16.82 4.93
C VAL A 31 0.90 -15.44 4.87
N GLN A 32 0.19 -15.08 5.92
CA GLN A 32 -0.44 -13.76 6.05
C GLN A 32 0.29 -12.95 7.09
N VAL A 33 0.53 -11.68 6.77
CA VAL A 33 1.15 -10.75 7.71
C VAL A 33 0.28 -9.52 7.78
N LYS A 34 -0.16 -9.15 8.97
CA LYS A 34 -1.04 -8.00 9.17
C LYS A 34 -0.29 -6.88 9.87
N GLY A 35 -0.62 -5.67 9.52
CA GLY A 35 -0.04 -4.54 10.22
C GLY A 35 -0.24 -3.23 9.48
N MET A 36 0.44 -2.22 9.98
CA MET A 36 0.43 -0.89 9.39
C MET A 36 1.67 -0.71 8.56
N VAL A 37 1.50 -0.10 7.38
CA VAL A 37 2.66 0.22 6.55
C VAL A 37 3.40 1.36 7.20
N LYS A 38 4.64 1.12 7.57
CA LYS A 38 5.47 2.16 8.18
C LYS A 38 6.42 2.78 7.16
N GLY A 39 6.73 2.07 6.12
CA GLY A 39 7.57 2.56 5.06
C GLY A 39 7.74 1.51 3.99
N PHE A 40 8.32 1.90 2.89
CA PHE A 40 8.60 0.97 1.81
C PHE A 40 9.58 1.62 0.85
N ASP A 41 10.23 0.78 0.06
CA ASP A 41 11.08 1.29 -1.02
C ASP A 41 10.85 0.41 -2.25
N SER A 42 11.80 0.39 -3.15
CA SER A 42 11.63 -0.35 -4.40
C SER A 42 11.54 -1.87 -4.19
N TYR A 43 12.04 -2.35 -3.07
CA TYR A 43 12.16 -3.81 -2.86
C TYR A 43 11.44 -4.32 -1.64
N ILE A 44 11.21 -3.47 -0.66
CA ILE A 44 10.82 -3.89 0.68
C ILE A 44 9.63 -3.08 1.17
N ILE A 45 8.78 -3.75 1.93
CA ILE A 45 7.69 -3.11 2.67
C ILE A 45 7.93 -3.38 4.15
N MET A 46 7.88 -2.33 4.95
CA MET A 46 8.00 -2.46 6.39
C MET A 46 6.61 -2.37 7.01
N LEU A 47 6.19 -3.43 7.68
CA LEU A 47 4.92 -3.46 8.40
C LEU A 47 5.18 -3.47 9.89
N GLU A 48 4.34 -2.78 10.62
CA GLU A 48 4.35 -2.84 12.07
C GLU A 48 3.05 -3.49 12.53
N GLY A 49 3.17 -4.62 13.17
CA GLY A 49 2.01 -5.35 13.65
C GLY A 49 1.72 -5.04 15.11
N ASP A 50 0.92 -5.91 15.72
CA ASP A 50 0.60 -5.80 17.12
C ASP A 50 1.87 -5.86 17.94
N ASN A 51 1.86 -5.18 19.10
CA ASN A 51 3.03 -5.13 19.97
C ASN A 51 4.23 -4.48 19.31
N LYS A 52 3.96 -3.69 18.28
CA LYS A 52 5.01 -2.97 17.55
C LYS A 52 6.02 -3.90 16.92
N GLN A 53 5.61 -5.12 16.64
CA GLN A 53 6.47 -6.05 15.95
C GLN A 53 6.69 -5.57 14.52
N GLN A 54 7.93 -5.51 14.09
CA GLN A 54 8.26 -5.04 12.76
C GLN A 54 8.53 -6.21 11.86
N ASN A 55 7.95 -6.17 10.66
CA ASN A 55 8.17 -7.19 9.65
C ASN A 55 8.63 -6.53 8.38
N MET A 56 9.75 -7.00 7.87
CA MET A 56 10.31 -6.50 6.63
C MET A 56 10.00 -7.53 5.56
N ILE A 57 9.25 -7.11 4.55
CA ILE A 57 8.72 -8.04 3.56
C ILE A 57 9.23 -7.64 2.19
N TYR A 58 9.81 -8.61 1.47
CA TYR A 58 10.25 -8.36 0.11
C TYR A 58 9.05 -8.28 -0.82
N LYS A 59 9.02 -7.24 -1.64
CA LYS A 59 7.88 -7.02 -2.52
C LYS A 59 7.64 -8.19 -3.47
N HIS A 60 8.69 -8.81 -3.97
CA HIS A 60 8.47 -9.90 -4.91
C HIS A 60 7.99 -11.19 -4.24
N ALA A 61 7.94 -11.22 -2.93
CA ALA A 61 7.33 -12.34 -2.22
C ALA A 61 5.85 -12.10 -1.94
N VAL A 62 5.32 -10.95 -2.31
CA VAL A 62 3.94 -10.57 -2.02
C VAL A 62 3.03 -11.08 -3.13
N SER A 63 1.95 -11.76 -2.74
CA SER A 63 0.91 -12.17 -3.66
C SER A 63 -0.20 -11.14 -3.72
N THR A 64 -0.68 -10.73 -2.57
CA THR A 64 -1.84 -9.83 -2.49
C THR A 64 -1.72 -8.97 -1.25
N ILE A 65 -2.21 -7.75 -1.34
CA ILE A 65 -2.31 -6.86 -0.19
C ILE A 65 -3.77 -6.45 -0.06
N LEU A 66 -4.37 -6.75 1.09
CA LEU A 66 -5.75 -6.40 1.36
C LEU A 66 -5.81 -5.30 2.41
N PRO A 67 -6.38 -4.16 2.09
CA PRO A 67 -6.58 -3.13 3.11
C PRO A 67 -7.80 -3.47 3.96
N SER A 68 -7.81 -3.00 5.18
CA SER A 68 -8.94 -3.23 6.07
C SER A 68 -10.14 -2.38 5.68
N ARG A 69 -9.93 -1.34 4.88
CA ARG A 69 -11.01 -0.54 4.32
C ARG A 69 -10.53 0.05 3.01
N HIS A 70 -11.45 0.65 2.30
CA HIS A 70 -11.14 1.19 0.97
C HIS A 70 -10.01 2.20 1.01
N ILE A 71 -9.08 2.08 0.07
CA ILE A 71 -8.01 3.04 -0.11
C ILE A 71 -8.22 3.73 -1.44
N ASN A 72 -8.22 5.05 -1.40
CA ASN A 72 -8.35 5.85 -2.59
C ASN A 72 -7.01 5.82 -3.34
N LEU A 73 -7.04 5.39 -4.57
CA LEU A 73 -5.83 5.26 -5.38
C LEU A 73 -5.56 6.48 -6.23
N GLN A 74 -6.32 7.52 -6.06
CA GLN A 74 -6.08 8.72 -6.83
C GLN A 74 -4.79 9.39 -6.41
N ASN A 75 -4.13 9.95 -7.40
CA ASN A 75 -2.96 10.74 -7.13
C ASN A 75 -3.41 12.08 -6.59
N ASN A 76 -2.89 12.49 -5.47
CA ASN A 76 -3.31 13.73 -4.83
C ASN A 76 -3.07 14.95 -5.65
N ASN A 77 -2.23 14.88 -6.60
CA ASN A 77 -1.95 16.05 -7.37
C ASN A 77 -3.09 16.52 -8.21
N THR A 78 -4.06 15.68 -8.39
CA THR A 78 -5.12 16.15 -9.18
C THR A 78 -6.17 16.74 -8.37
N GLN A 79 -6.50 16.98 -8.25
CA GLN A 79 -7.44 17.51 -7.70
C GLN A 79 -8.61 17.57 -8.09
N GLN A 80 -8.31 17.55 -8.56
CA GLN A 80 -9.23 17.62 -8.82
C GLN A 80 -10.15 17.24 -9.11
N GLY A 81 -10.13 17.46 -9.38
CA GLY A 81 -10.99 17.15 -9.57
C GLY A 81 -11.73 16.64 -9.94
N ASN A 82 -11.72 16.68 -10.09
CA ASN A 82 -12.53 16.25 -10.32
C ASN A 82 -13.26 15.51 -10.46
N ASN A 83 -13.21 15.52 -10.51
CA ASN A 83 -13.91 14.90 -10.56
C ASN A 83 -14.69 14.17 -10.68
N ASN A 84 -14.74 14.32 -10.91
CA ASN A 84 -15.51 13.72 -10.94
C ASN A 84 -16.13 12.82 -11.33
N TYR A 85 -16.15 12.78 -11.61
CA TYR A 85 -16.75 11.94 -11.88
C TYR A 85 -17.15 11.02 -11.65
N ASN A 86 -17.03 11.09 -11.61
CA ASN A 86 -17.41 10.28 -11.28
C ASN A 86 -17.88 9.51 -11.08
N ASN A 87 -17.91 9.62 -11.32
CA ASN A 87 -18.44 8.98 -11.04
C ASN A 87 -18.90 8.20 -10.94
N ARG A 88 -19.06 8.40 -11.20
CA ARG A 88 -19.54 7.66 -10.96
C ARG A 88 -19.73 7.12 -10.83
#